data_464489dd6746e147a9676fae93f80bfc
#
_entry.id   464489dd6746e147a9676fae93f80bfc
#
_cell.length_a   1.000
_cell.length_b   1.000
_cell.length_c   1.000
_cell.angle_alpha   90.00
_cell.angle_beta   90.00
_cell.angle_gamma   90.00
#
_symmetry.space_group_name_H-M   'P 1'
#
loop_
_entity.id
_entity.type
_entity.pdbx_description
1 polymer ?
#
loop_
_entity_poly.entity_id
_entity_poly.type
_entity_poly.pdbx_seq_one_letter_code
_entity_poly.pdbx_strand_id
1 'polypeptide(L)'
;MSEKRLTREVTLKLNYYKSKVDKEAGVYLGGVVDPKYIDELEFNIDDDYEFDMESEEFKKNGMYALEISGSNRALKELGKFLINIAMFKTEDDEYHEHIETIKNGNGQPSVNITVRKK
;
A
#
# COMPACT_ATOMS: atom_id res chain seq x y z
N MET A 1 -0.88 12.47 -33.82
CA MET A 1 -1.78 11.34 -33.53
C MET A 1 -2.16 11.40 -32.06
N SER A 2 -3.43 11.41 -31.75
CA SER A 2 -3.89 11.45 -30.38
C SER A 2 -4.09 10.02 -29.85
N GLU A 3 -3.66 9.80 -28.62
CA GLU A 3 -3.92 8.55 -27.94
C GLU A 3 -5.36 8.51 -27.44
N LYS A 4 -6.01 7.37 -27.57
CA LYS A 4 -7.33 7.16 -26.98
C LYS A 4 -7.17 6.63 -25.57
N ARG A 5 -7.81 7.27 -24.62
CA ARG A 5 -7.91 6.74 -23.27
C ARG A 5 -8.92 5.59 -23.25
N LEU A 6 -8.48 4.47 -22.75
CA LEU A 6 -9.35 3.32 -22.53
C LEU A 6 -9.80 3.30 -21.07
N THR A 7 -11.00 2.79 -20.84
CA THR A 7 -11.56 2.68 -19.50
C THR A 7 -11.95 1.24 -19.24
N ARG A 8 -11.60 0.76 -18.07
CA ARG A 8 -12.02 -0.55 -17.57
C ARG A 8 -12.75 -0.37 -16.26
N GLU A 9 -13.93 -0.93 -16.16
CA GLU A 9 -14.66 -0.98 -14.91
C GLU A 9 -14.35 -2.29 -14.20
N VAL A 10 -14.19 -2.23 -12.89
CA VAL A 10 -13.97 -3.42 -12.08
C VAL A 10 -14.93 -3.42 -10.90
N THR A 11 -15.40 -4.62 -10.53
CA THR A 11 -16.25 -4.83 -9.37
C THR A 11 -15.42 -5.50 -8.30
N LEU A 12 -15.44 -4.95 -7.07
CA LEU A 12 -14.70 -5.48 -5.93
C LEU A 12 -15.65 -5.85 -4.81
N LYS A 13 -15.38 -7.00 -4.19
CA LYS A 13 -16.02 -7.36 -2.92
C LYS A 13 -15.11 -6.94 -1.80
N LEU A 14 -15.58 -6.04 -0.96
CA LEU A 14 -14.82 -5.50 0.16
C LEU A 14 -15.29 -6.19 1.44
N ASN A 15 -14.44 -6.99 2.03
CA ASN A 15 -14.74 -7.70 3.26
C ASN A 15 -14.16 -6.95 4.45
N TYR A 16 -14.99 -6.74 5.46
CA TYR A 16 -14.58 -6.00 6.65
C TYR A 16 -15.43 -6.41 7.85
N TYR A 17 -14.94 -6.12 9.04
CA TYR A 17 -15.69 -6.23 10.27
C TYR A 17 -16.16 -4.84 10.68
N LYS A 18 -17.45 -4.71 10.94
CA LYS A 18 -18.04 -3.41 11.29
C LYS A 18 -17.33 -2.78 12.48
N SER A 19 -17.04 -1.48 12.39
CA SER A 19 -16.45 -0.73 13.48
C SER A 19 -17.42 -0.63 14.65
N LYS A 20 -16.91 -0.86 15.85
CA LYS A 20 -17.66 -0.69 17.10
C LYS A 20 -16.71 -0.31 18.22
N VAL A 21 -17.24 0.38 19.22
CA VAL A 21 -16.49 0.77 20.42
C VAL A 21 -16.65 -0.31 21.48
N ASP A 22 -15.54 -0.77 22.04
CA ASP A 22 -15.52 -1.52 23.28
C ASP A 22 -15.32 -0.54 24.42
N LYS A 23 -16.41 -0.18 25.09
CA LYS A 23 -16.39 0.84 26.14
C LYS A 23 -15.60 0.42 27.37
N GLU A 24 -15.54 -0.87 27.68
CA GLU A 24 -14.78 -1.38 28.81
C GLU A 24 -13.29 -1.30 28.57
N ALA A 25 -12.84 -1.70 27.39
CA ALA A 25 -11.43 -1.66 27.04
C ALA A 25 -10.98 -0.28 26.53
N GLY A 26 -11.92 0.60 26.17
CA GLY A 26 -11.60 1.93 25.64
C GLY A 26 -11.00 1.89 24.24
N VAL A 27 -11.32 0.87 23.45
CA VAL A 27 -10.74 0.68 22.11
C VAL A 27 -11.84 0.51 21.07
N TYR A 28 -11.48 0.79 19.81
CA TYR A 28 -12.30 0.45 18.66
C TYR A 28 -11.98 -0.94 18.16
N LEU A 29 -13.03 -1.68 17.82
CA LEU A 29 -12.93 -3.01 17.20
C LEU A 29 -13.42 -2.93 15.76
N GLY A 30 -13.08 -3.94 14.96
CA GLY A 30 -13.42 -3.99 13.56
C GLY A 30 -12.30 -3.46 12.69
N GLY A 31 -12.51 -3.52 11.39
CA GLY A 31 -11.52 -3.12 10.40
C GLY A 31 -11.66 -3.91 9.12
N VAL A 32 -10.78 -3.62 8.18
CA VAL A 32 -10.77 -4.31 6.89
C VAL A 32 -9.97 -5.60 6.99
N VAL A 33 -10.31 -6.55 6.13
CA VAL A 33 -9.61 -7.83 6.04
C VAL A 33 -8.26 -7.62 5.38
N ASP A 34 -7.23 -8.28 5.91
CA ASP A 34 -5.89 -8.22 5.36
C ASP A 34 -5.84 -8.70 3.90
N PRO A 35 -4.95 -8.13 3.08
CA PRO A 35 -4.81 -8.58 1.71
C PRO A 35 -4.24 -9.98 1.65
N LYS A 36 -4.65 -10.76 0.65
CA LYS A 36 -4.09 -12.08 0.37
C LYS A 36 -2.79 -11.94 -0.41
N TYR A 37 -2.00 -13.00 -0.43
CA TYR A 37 -0.78 -13.12 -1.24
C TYR A 37 0.30 -12.09 -0.89
N ILE A 38 0.39 -11.70 0.38
CA ILE A 38 1.41 -10.74 0.87
C ILE A 38 2.82 -11.25 0.59
N ASP A 39 3.02 -12.56 0.65
CA ASP A 39 4.31 -13.20 0.37
C ASP A 39 4.77 -13.03 -1.09
N GLU A 40 3.87 -12.61 -1.97
CA GLU A 40 4.18 -12.31 -3.37
C GLU A 40 4.45 -10.82 -3.62
N LEU A 41 4.46 -10.00 -2.57
CA LEU A 41 4.78 -8.58 -2.65
C LEU A 41 6.21 -8.32 -2.19
N GLU A 42 6.87 -7.38 -2.86
CA GLU A 42 8.16 -6.85 -2.46
C GLU A 42 8.12 -5.33 -2.49
N PHE A 43 8.78 -4.72 -1.50
CA PHE A 43 8.91 -3.27 -1.43
C PHE A 43 10.40 -2.94 -1.33
N ASN A 44 10.87 -2.08 -2.21
CA ASN A 44 12.24 -1.59 -2.19
C ASN A 44 12.22 -0.08 -1.98
N ILE A 45 13.01 0.38 -1.02
CA ILE A 45 13.21 1.81 -0.81
C ILE A 45 14.71 2.06 -0.97
N ASP A 46 15.06 2.96 -1.86
CA ASP A 46 16.46 3.28 -2.15
C ASP A 46 16.57 4.77 -2.49
N ASP A 47 17.80 5.23 -2.63
CA ASP A 47 18.02 6.57 -3.14
C ASP A 47 17.55 6.67 -4.58
N ASP A 48 16.99 7.81 -4.93
CA ASP A 48 16.61 8.10 -6.30
C ASP A 48 17.74 8.81 -7.03
N TYR A 49 17.84 8.58 -8.32
CA TYR A 49 18.89 9.10 -9.17
C TYR A 49 18.33 9.79 -10.39
N GLU A 50 19.04 10.80 -10.87
CA GLU A 50 18.72 11.43 -12.14
C GLU A 50 19.99 11.49 -13.00
N PHE A 51 19.80 11.51 -14.31
CA PHE A 51 20.90 11.60 -15.26
C PHE A 51 21.37 13.05 -15.38
N ASP A 52 22.67 13.27 -15.10
CA ASP A 52 23.31 14.57 -15.25
C ASP A 52 23.92 14.67 -16.64
N MET A 53 23.37 15.54 -17.46
CA MET A 53 23.84 15.72 -18.85
C MET A 53 25.27 16.26 -18.93
N GLU A 54 25.72 17.03 -17.94
CA GLU A 54 27.07 17.61 -17.95
C GLU A 54 28.14 16.57 -17.69
N SER A 55 27.93 15.73 -16.67
CA SER A 55 28.90 14.68 -16.31
C SER A 55 28.67 13.37 -17.03
N GLU A 56 27.51 13.22 -17.68
CA GLU A 56 27.05 11.97 -18.33
C GLU A 56 26.99 10.80 -17.34
N GLU A 57 26.63 11.09 -16.09
CA GLU A 57 26.51 10.10 -15.02
C GLU A 57 25.17 10.25 -14.31
N PHE A 58 24.74 9.17 -13.65
CA PHE A 58 23.59 9.22 -12.76
C PHE A 58 24.04 9.71 -11.38
N LYS A 59 23.34 10.69 -10.83
CA LYS A 59 23.62 11.28 -9.51
C LYS A 59 22.37 11.23 -8.64
N LYS A 60 22.58 11.10 -7.34
CA LYS A 60 21.48 11.19 -6.37
C LYS A 60 20.79 12.54 -6.51
N ASN A 61 19.46 12.54 -6.51
CA ASN A 61 18.66 13.77 -6.62
C ASN A 61 18.09 14.25 -5.29
N GLY A 62 18.48 13.63 -4.17
CA GLY A 62 18.00 14.00 -2.84
C GLY A 62 16.64 13.41 -2.46
N MET A 63 16.05 12.59 -3.31
CA MET A 63 14.79 11.93 -3.06
C MET A 63 15.00 10.44 -2.83
N TYR A 64 13.97 9.77 -2.31
CA TYR A 64 13.94 8.32 -2.22
C TYR A 64 13.00 7.78 -3.29
N ALA A 65 13.32 6.61 -3.79
CA ALA A 65 12.47 5.86 -4.72
C ALA A 65 11.85 4.68 -3.98
N LEU A 66 10.55 4.52 -4.08
CA LEU A 66 9.82 3.36 -3.59
C LEU A 66 9.36 2.54 -4.78
N GLU A 67 9.80 1.29 -4.83
CA GLU A 67 9.33 0.34 -5.83
C GLU A 67 8.44 -0.70 -5.16
N ILE A 68 7.28 -0.91 -5.73
CA ILE A 68 6.34 -1.93 -5.30
C ILE A 68 6.23 -2.94 -6.42
N SER A 69 6.57 -4.19 -6.16
CA SER A 69 6.46 -5.26 -7.14
C SER A 69 5.71 -6.45 -6.57
N GLY A 70 5.06 -7.19 -7.43
CA GLY A 70 4.31 -8.36 -7.02
C GLY A 70 3.62 -9.03 -8.19
N SER A 71 3.05 -10.20 -7.93
CA SER A 71 2.20 -10.87 -8.92
C SER A 71 0.95 -10.05 -9.21
N ASN A 72 0.29 -10.35 -10.31
CA ASN A 72 -0.97 -9.69 -10.65
C ASN A 72 -2.00 -9.80 -9.54
N ARG A 73 -2.13 -11.00 -8.96
CA ARG A 73 -3.10 -11.22 -7.87
C ARG A 73 -2.72 -10.48 -6.60
N ALA A 74 -1.43 -10.41 -6.25
CA ALA A 74 -0.97 -9.68 -5.08
C ALA A 74 -1.19 -8.18 -5.23
N LEU A 75 -0.92 -7.63 -6.41
CA LEU A 75 -1.15 -6.21 -6.69
C LEU A 75 -2.63 -5.86 -6.66
N LYS A 76 -3.50 -6.74 -7.18
CA LYS A 76 -4.96 -6.55 -7.10
C LYS A 76 -5.44 -6.55 -5.65
N GLU A 77 -4.95 -7.48 -4.84
CA GLU A 77 -5.31 -7.55 -3.42
C GLU A 77 -4.82 -6.32 -2.64
N LEU A 78 -3.63 -5.83 -2.94
CA LEU A 78 -3.13 -4.60 -2.33
C LEU A 78 -4.01 -3.40 -2.70
N GLY A 79 -4.37 -3.27 -3.97
CA GLY A 79 -5.27 -2.21 -4.43
C GLY A 79 -6.64 -2.26 -3.78
N LYS A 80 -7.22 -3.45 -3.68
CA LYS A 80 -8.49 -3.69 -3.00
C LYS A 80 -8.41 -3.32 -1.51
N PHE A 81 -7.32 -3.65 -0.85
CA PHE A 81 -7.08 -3.31 0.55
C PHE A 81 -7.07 -1.79 0.77
N LEU A 82 -6.39 -1.04 -0.09
CA LEU A 82 -6.35 0.42 -0.02
C LEU A 82 -7.74 1.04 -0.24
N ILE A 83 -8.49 0.54 -1.21
CA ILE A 83 -9.86 0.99 -1.48
C ILE A 83 -10.77 0.68 -0.28
N ASN A 84 -10.62 -0.50 0.30
CA ASN A 84 -11.41 -0.93 1.45
C ASN A 84 -11.18 0.00 2.66
N ILE A 85 -9.92 0.35 2.93
CA ILE A 85 -9.58 1.31 3.99
C ILE A 85 -10.23 2.66 3.71
N ALA A 86 -10.15 3.14 2.47
CA ALA A 86 -10.73 4.44 2.10
C ALA A 86 -12.24 4.48 2.29
N MET A 87 -12.92 3.36 2.10
CA MET A 87 -14.37 3.25 2.23
C MET A 87 -14.85 2.81 3.60
N PHE A 88 -13.95 2.38 4.47
CA PHE A 88 -14.31 1.89 5.80
C PHE A 88 -14.89 3.01 6.66
N LYS A 89 -16.07 2.77 7.21
CA LYS A 89 -16.78 3.75 8.05
C LYS A 89 -16.48 3.47 9.51
N THR A 90 -15.90 4.45 10.20
CA THR A 90 -15.55 4.36 11.60
C THR A 90 -15.55 5.76 12.22
N GLU A 91 -15.82 5.82 13.51
CA GLU A 91 -15.68 7.06 14.29
C GLU A 91 -14.29 7.20 14.91
N ASP A 92 -13.43 6.21 14.68
CA ASP A 92 -12.03 6.24 15.11
C ASP A 92 -11.23 7.13 14.17
N ASP A 93 -10.89 8.34 14.61
CA ASP A 93 -10.11 9.31 13.82
C ASP A 93 -8.63 8.95 13.71
N GLU A 94 -8.18 7.91 14.41
CA GLU A 94 -6.83 7.38 14.29
C GLU A 94 -6.80 6.02 13.58
N TYR A 95 -7.89 5.67 12.89
CA TYR A 95 -7.98 4.38 12.22
C TYR A 95 -6.85 4.18 11.24
N HIS A 96 -6.20 3.05 11.34
CA HIS A 96 -5.16 2.61 10.43
C HIS A 96 -5.10 1.09 10.40
N GLU A 97 -4.49 0.56 9.35
CA GLU A 97 -4.25 -0.85 9.19
C GLU A 97 -2.77 -1.09 8.91
N HIS A 98 -2.31 -2.27 9.26
CA HIS A 98 -0.92 -2.67 9.07
C HIS A 98 -0.82 -3.83 8.09
N ILE A 99 0.25 -3.81 7.31
CA ILE A 99 0.74 -4.99 6.60
C ILE A 99 2.14 -5.24 7.12
N GLU A 100 2.33 -6.39 7.76
CA GLU A 100 3.59 -6.72 8.40
C GLU A 100 4.38 -7.74 7.58
N THR A 101 5.69 -7.71 7.74
CA THR A 101 6.62 -8.69 7.17
C THR A 101 6.57 -8.84 5.66
N ILE A 102 6.43 -7.71 4.94
CA ILE A 102 6.58 -7.73 3.50
C ILE A 102 8.06 -7.88 3.14
N LYS A 103 8.36 -8.69 2.15
CA LYS A 103 9.72 -8.87 1.66
C LYS A 103 10.31 -7.54 1.19
N ASN A 104 11.58 -7.33 1.56
CA ASN A 104 12.40 -6.31 0.97
C ASN A 104 13.31 -6.97 -0.07
N GLY A 105 13.15 -6.60 -1.34
CA GLY A 105 13.87 -7.23 -2.46
C GLY A 105 15.38 -7.03 -2.45
N ASN A 106 15.89 -6.13 -1.62
CA ASN A 106 17.33 -5.87 -1.49
C ASN A 106 18.02 -6.77 -0.46
N GLY A 107 17.34 -7.80 0.05
CA GLY A 107 17.88 -8.67 1.08
C GLY A 107 17.96 -8.03 2.46
N GLN A 108 17.34 -6.86 2.63
CA GLN A 108 17.23 -6.16 3.89
C GLN A 108 16.12 -6.78 4.76
N PRO A 109 15.98 -6.35 6.01
CA PRO A 109 14.87 -6.79 6.86
C PRO A 109 13.52 -6.54 6.20
N SER A 110 12.52 -7.32 6.59
CA SER A 110 11.14 -7.16 6.12
C SER A 110 10.62 -5.75 6.40
N VAL A 111 9.72 -5.30 5.55
CA VAL A 111 9.11 -3.98 5.66
C VAL A 111 7.72 -4.11 6.29
N ASN A 112 7.44 -3.27 7.27
CA ASN A 112 6.11 -3.10 7.81
C ASN A 112 5.50 -1.82 7.25
N ILE A 113 4.24 -1.91 6.85
CA ILE A 113 3.53 -0.79 6.25
C ILE A 113 2.34 -0.45 7.11
N THR A 114 2.18 0.84 7.38
CA THR A 114 0.97 1.36 8.02
C THR A 114 0.23 2.21 7.00
N VAL A 115 -1.04 1.91 6.81
CA VAL A 115 -1.92 2.71 5.96
C VAL A 115 -2.91 3.42 6.87
N ARG A 116 -2.83 4.74 6.89
CA ARG A 116 -3.68 5.57 7.75
C ARG A 116 -4.64 6.38 6.90
N LYS A 117 -5.90 6.32 7.27
CA LYS A 117 -6.93 7.17 6.69
C LYS A 117 -6.93 8.52 7.42
N LYS A 118 -6.87 9.58 6.65
CA LYS A 118 -6.93 10.96 7.18
C LYS A 118 -8.32 11.54 7.04
#